data_0399da54b76343314789274a3bcf995d
#
_entry.id   0399da54b76343314789274a3bcf995d
#
_cell.length_a   1.000
_cell.length_b   1.000
_cell.length_c   1.000
_cell.angle_alpha   90.00
_cell.angle_beta   90.00
_cell.angle_gamma   90.00
#
_symmetry.space_group_name_H-M   'P 1'
#
loop_
_entity.id
_entity.type
_entity.pdbx_description
1 polymer ?
#
loop_
_entity_poly.entity_id
_entity_poly.type
_entity_poly.pdbx_seq_one_letter_code
_entity_poly.pdbx_strand_id
1 'polypeptide(L)'
;HKDGLAEFPQWLNADGPLSLSFTKLSAIGSALQMPFGALVRSVVPESREDELVRYRTIDNHGVGASRNLRDTIAVMRNRQDWARDEMLAQGFGENLLVGSVPSHATASELASCIREGLSLDAGWYRHKSNAERFRFLRGKASDAGLMVMVDSRAGMSSARRLDVREFRAFVLLDGVAPLIFVNRNDS
;
A
#
# COMPACT_ATOMS: atom_id res chain seq x y z
N HIS A 1 26.54 13.66 -2.98
CA HIS A 1 26.60 14.01 -1.54
C HIS A 1 26.69 12.75 -0.68
N LYS A 2 27.82 11.99 -0.81
CA LYS A 2 28.10 10.79 0.00
C LYS A 2 28.94 11.09 1.25
N ASP A 3 29.41 12.33 1.42
CA ASP A 3 30.44 12.65 2.39
C ASP A 3 29.95 12.76 3.85
N GLY A 4 28.65 12.90 4.08
CA GLY A 4 28.09 13.01 5.43
C GLY A 4 27.82 11.68 6.15
N LEU A 5 28.02 10.54 5.48
CA LEU A 5 27.73 9.20 6.02
C LEU A 5 28.96 8.30 6.14
N ALA A 6 30.16 8.80 5.83
CA ALA A 6 31.40 8.02 5.92
C ALA A 6 31.66 7.49 7.35
N GLU A 7 31.20 8.22 8.37
CA GLU A 7 31.34 7.87 9.78
C GLU A 7 30.19 6.98 10.31
N PHE A 8 29.15 6.73 9.50
CA PHE A 8 27.96 5.99 9.95
C PHE A 8 28.26 4.59 10.50
N PRO A 9 29.17 3.79 9.91
CA PRO A 9 29.54 2.49 10.48
C PRO A 9 30.19 2.59 11.86
N GLN A 10 30.92 3.67 12.13
CA GLN A 10 31.57 3.89 13.43
C GLN A 10 30.50 4.27 14.48
N TRP A 11 29.47 4.99 14.11
CA TRP A 11 28.38 5.35 15.02
C TRP A 11 27.52 4.15 15.43
N LEU A 12 27.34 3.17 14.53
CA LEU A 12 26.59 1.95 14.84
C LEU A 12 27.31 1.05 15.87
N ASN A 13 28.63 1.18 15.98
CA ASN A 13 29.45 0.39 16.89
C ASN A 13 29.93 1.18 18.13
N ALA A 14 29.42 2.40 18.31
CA ALA A 14 29.81 3.23 19.45
C ALA A 14 29.06 2.80 20.71
N ASP A 15 29.79 2.49 21.77
CA ASP A 15 29.23 2.25 23.09
C ASP A 15 28.87 3.59 23.77
N GLY A 16 27.59 3.93 23.79
CA GLY A 16 27.08 5.09 24.50
C GLY A 16 26.33 6.13 23.66
N PRO A 17 25.84 7.21 24.30
CA PRO A 17 25.02 8.19 23.60
C PRO A 17 25.85 9.00 22.59
N LEU A 18 25.37 9.03 21.35
CA LEU A 18 25.98 9.81 20.27
C LEU A 18 25.45 11.24 20.28
N SER A 19 26.38 12.21 20.30
CA SER A 19 26.04 13.63 20.09
C SER A 19 26.21 13.98 18.62
N LEU A 20 25.10 14.02 17.89
CA LEU A 20 25.09 14.37 16.46
C LEU A 20 24.43 15.74 16.25
N SER A 21 25.01 16.54 15.34
CA SER A 21 24.37 17.79 14.96
C SER A 21 23.07 17.53 14.18
N PHE A 22 22.16 18.52 14.22
CA PHE A 22 20.91 18.48 13.44
C PHE A 22 21.15 18.22 11.95
N THR A 23 22.18 18.85 11.38
CA THR A 23 22.54 18.66 9.97
C THR A 23 22.97 17.22 9.66
N LYS A 24 23.76 16.59 10.53
CA LYS A 24 24.16 15.18 10.39
C LYS A 24 22.94 14.25 10.53
N LEU A 25 22.08 14.47 11.52
CA LEU A 25 20.85 13.71 11.69
C LEU A 25 19.90 13.85 10.49
N SER A 26 19.74 15.07 9.95
CA SER A 26 18.96 15.29 8.72
C SER A 26 19.54 14.58 7.52
N ALA A 27 20.88 14.55 7.36
CA ALA A 27 21.53 13.80 6.29
C ALA A 27 21.33 12.30 6.44
N ILE A 28 21.41 11.76 7.67
CA ILE A 28 21.11 10.36 7.98
C ILE A 28 19.63 10.04 7.64
N GLY A 29 18.70 10.89 8.09
CA GLY A 29 17.29 10.73 7.80
C GLY A 29 16.99 10.68 6.31
N SER A 30 17.62 11.60 5.56
CA SER A 30 17.49 11.64 4.10
C SER A 30 18.07 10.39 3.42
N ALA A 31 19.26 9.95 3.84
CA ALA A 31 19.90 8.76 3.27
C ALA A 31 19.18 7.47 3.61
N LEU A 32 18.70 7.34 4.84
CA LEU A 32 17.87 6.22 5.31
C LEU A 32 16.40 6.38 4.91
N GLN A 33 16.03 7.53 4.34
CA GLN A 33 14.65 7.88 3.99
C GLN A 33 13.70 7.74 5.20
N MET A 34 14.19 8.12 6.36
CA MET A 34 13.43 8.13 7.62
C MET A 34 13.09 9.57 8.02
N PRO A 35 11.87 9.82 8.54
CA PRO A 35 11.55 11.12 9.13
C PRO A 35 12.51 11.43 10.29
N PHE A 36 12.94 12.69 10.42
CA PHE A 36 13.81 13.13 11.52
C PHE A 36 13.29 12.69 12.89
N GLY A 37 11.99 12.84 13.11
CA GLY A 37 11.35 12.43 14.36
C GLY A 37 11.51 10.94 14.71
N ALA A 38 11.68 10.06 13.72
CA ALA A 38 11.91 8.64 13.96
C ALA A 38 13.34 8.36 14.46
N LEU A 39 14.31 9.19 14.07
CA LEU A 39 15.71 9.05 14.48
C LEU A 39 15.97 9.49 15.94
N VAL A 40 15.10 10.33 16.49
CA VAL A 40 15.25 10.88 17.86
C VAL A 40 14.30 10.23 18.87
N ARG A 41 13.57 9.18 18.48
CA ARG A 41 12.71 8.44 19.40
C ARG A 41 13.54 7.52 20.29
N SER A 42 13.17 7.45 21.55
CA SER A 42 13.79 6.54 22.53
C SER A 42 13.37 5.07 22.34
N VAL A 43 12.29 4.82 21.60
CA VAL A 43 11.77 3.48 21.32
C VAL A 43 11.73 3.28 19.82
N VAL A 44 12.32 2.20 19.32
CA VAL A 44 12.19 1.79 17.93
C VAL A 44 10.74 1.37 17.72
N PRO A 45 10.01 1.95 16.75
CA PRO A 45 8.66 1.49 16.44
C PRO A 45 8.70 0.02 16.05
N GLU A 46 7.85 -0.78 16.68
CA GLU A 46 7.67 -2.17 16.22
C GLU A 46 7.22 -2.16 14.76
N SER A 47 7.94 -2.90 13.94
CA SER A 47 7.48 -3.19 12.59
C SER A 47 6.29 -4.13 12.74
N ARG A 48 5.09 -3.64 12.50
CA ARG A 48 3.93 -4.52 12.30
C ARG A 48 4.20 -5.28 11.02
N GLU A 49 4.75 -6.48 11.16
CA GLU A 49 4.85 -7.41 10.03
C GLU A 49 3.44 -7.73 9.56
N ASP A 50 3.24 -7.52 8.28
CA ASP A 50 1.93 -7.40 7.67
C ASP A 50 1.31 -8.77 7.37
N GLU A 51 0.72 -9.43 8.35
CA GLU A 51 0.00 -10.71 8.17
C GLU A 51 -1.18 -10.62 7.19
N LEU A 52 -1.68 -9.41 6.89
CA LEU A 52 -2.90 -9.23 6.10
C LEU A 52 -2.69 -8.57 4.72
N VAL A 53 -1.44 -8.42 4.28
CA VAL A 53 -1.16 -7.87 2.95
C VAL A 53 -1.00 -8.99 1.93
N ARG A 54 -1.93 -9.06 0.99
CA ARG A 54 -1.82 -9.96 -0.17
C ARG A 54 -1.43 -9.14 -1.39
N TYR A 55 -0.27 -9.39 -1.97
CA TYR A 55 0.18 -8.74 -3.19
C TYR A 55 0.32 -9.72 -4.35
N ARG A 56 0.01 -9.23 -5.53
CA ARG A 56 0.14 -9.96 -6.79
C ARG A 56 1.48 -9.61 -7.44
N THR A 57 2.37 -10.60 -7.54
CA THR A 57 3.63 -10.51 -8.29
C THR A 57 3.47 -11.04 -9.71
N ILE A 58 4.46 -10.80 -10.58
CA ILE A 58 4.47 -11.35 -11.95
C ILE A 58 4.70 -12.87 -11.91
N ASP A 59 5.62 -13.33 -11.06
CA ASP A 59 6.08 -14.73 -11.03
C ASP A 59 5.69 -15.50 -9.77
N ASN A 60 4.83 -14.95 -8.92
CA ASN A 60 4.41 -15.56 -7.64
C ASN A 60 5.58 -15.94 -6.71
N HIS A 61 6.78 -15.40 -6.92
CA HIS A 61 7.93 -15.66 -6.08
C HIS A 61 7.95 -14.71 -4.88
N GLY A 62 7.93 -15.27 -3.69
CA GLY A 62 8.01 -14.55 -2.43
C GLY A 62 9.43 -13.99 -2.17
N VAL A 63 9.80 -12.96 -2.91
CA VAL A 63 10.96 -12.13 -2.55
C VAL A 63 10.52 -11.21 -1.44
N GLY A 64 11.32 -11.07 -0.39
CA GLY A 64 11.00 -10.16 0.71
C GLY A 64 10.70 -8.75 0.19
N ALA A 65 9.63 -8.14 0.71
CA ALA A 65 9.14 -6.84 0.25
C ALA A 65 10.26 -5.79 0.28
N SER A 66 10.44 -5.06 -0.82
CA SER A 66 11.38 -3.95 -0.89
C SER A 66 10.96 -2.83 0.07
N ARG A 67 11.91 -1.94 0.38
CA ARG A 67 11.59 -0.73 1.15
C ARG A 67 10.50 0.10 0.48
N ASN A 68 10.51 0.22 -0.85
CA ASN A 68 9.51 0.98 -1.59
C ASN A 68 8.10 0.39 -1.39
N LEU A 69 7.97 -0.92 -1.45
CA LEU A 69 6.70 -1.60 -1.21
C LEU A 69 6.26 -1.44 0.25
N ARG A 70 7.14 -1.67 1.23
CA ARG A 70 6.82 -1.49 2.66
C ARG A 70 6.36 -0.08 2.99
N ASP A 71 7.09 0.95 2.51
CA ASP A 71 6.70 2.35 2.74
C ASP A 71 5.34 2.67 2.09
N THR A 72 5.06 2.09 0.92
CA THR A 72 3.76 2.28 0.24
C THR A 72 2.64 1.62 1.03
N ILE A 73 2.84 0.40 1.50
CA ILE A 73 1.88 -0.31 2.36
C ILE A 73 1.61 0.50 3.62
N ALA A 74 2.65 1.00 4.30
CA ALA A 74 2.50 1.79 5.52
C ALA A 74 1.67 3.08 5.28
N VAL A 75 1.94 3.80 4.19
CA VAL A 75 1.13 4.98 3.82
C VAL A 75 -0.30 4.60 3.52
N MET A 76 -0.54 3.49 2.82
CA MET A 76 -1.90 3.05 2.49
C MET A 76 -2.66 2.57 3.74
N ARG A 77 -2.00 1.93 4.71
CA ARG A 77 -2.60 1.58 5.99
C ARG A 77 -3.04 2.80 6.78
N ASN A 78 -2.19 3.81 6.89
CA ASN A 78 -2.56 5.04 7.57
C ASN A 78 -3.80 5.70 6.94
N ARG A 79 -3.91 5.65 5.60
CA ARG A 79 -5.09 6.14 4.88
C ARG A 79 -6.32 5.28 5.13
N GLN A 80 -6.14 3.97 5.16
CA GLN A 80 -7.22 3.01 5.45
C GLN A 80 -7.75 3.21 6.87
N ASP A 81 -6.86 3.31 7.85
CA ASP A 81 -7.22 3.56 9.26
C ASP A 81 -8.02 4.84 9.42
N TRP A 82 -7.54 5.94 8.82
CA TRP A 82 -8.26 7.21 8.83
C TRP A 82 -9.64 7.10 8.15
N ALA A 83 -9.70 6.45 6.99
CA ALA A 83 -10.96 6.30 6.26
C ALA A 83 -11.95 5.42 7.02
N ARG A 84 -11.48 4.33 7.67
CA ARG A 84 -12.31 3.48 8.51
C ARG A 84 -12.92 4.27 9.67
N ASP A 85 -12.09 5.05 10.37
CA ASP A 85 -12.56 5.84 11.51
C ASP A 85 -13.60 6.88 11.08
N GLU A 86 -13.39 7.54 9.93
CA GLU A 86 -14.32 8.50 9.35
C GLU A 86 -15.63 7.81 8.91
N MET A 87 -15.55 6.68 8.21
CA MET A 87 -16.73 5.92 7.77
C MET A 87 -17.56 5.45 8.98
N LEU A 88 -16.94 4.94 10.02
CA LEU A 88 -17.62 4.56 11.25
C LEU A 88 -18.27 5.76 11.95
N ALA A 89 -17.61 6.91 11.98
CA ALA A 89 -18.18 8.13 12.55
C ALA A 89 -19.40 8.63 11.79
N GLN A 90 -19.47 8.37 10.48
CA GLN A 90 -20.62 8.68 9.62
C GLN A 90 -21.69 7.60 9.64
N GLY A 91 -21.52 6.53 10.42
CA GLY A 91 -22.51 5.47 10.57
C GLY A 91 -22.47 4.38 9.49
N PHE A 92 -21.42 4.32 8.69
CA PHE A 92 -21.19 3.21 7.77
C PHE A 92 -20.84 1.94 8.55
N GLY A 93 -21.39 0.81 8.12
CA GLY A 93 -21.08 -0.52 8.66
C GLY A 93 -20.07 -1.29 7.80
N GLU A 94 -20.05 -2.60 8.01
CA GLU A 94 -19.20 -3.51 7.25
C GLU A 94 -19.56 -3.52 5.76
N ASN A 95 -18.52 -3.59 4.91
CA ASN A 95 -18.67 -3.69 3.47
C ASN A 95 -19.13 -5.11 3.09
N LEU A 96 -20.26 -5.20 2.41
CA LEU A 96 -20.93 -6.48 2.08
C LEU A 96 -20.12 -7.37 1.11
N LEU A 97 -19.12 -6.82 0.42
CA LEU A 97 -18.25 -7.61 -0.48
C LEU A 97 -17.14 -8.33 0.27
N VAL A 98 -16.75 -7.84 1.44
CA VAL A 98 -15.67 -8.43 2.22
C VAL A 98 -16.17 -9.72 2.86
N GLY A 99 -15.51 -10.85 2.53
CA GLY A 99 -15.90 -12.16 3.06
C GLY A 99 -17.19 -12.75 2.47
N SER A 100 -17.77 -12.13 1.45
CA SER A 100 -19.03 -12.61 0.83
C SER A 100 -18.89 -13.93 0.07
N VAL A 101 -17.66 -14.29 -0.32
CA VAL A 101 -17.39 -15.49 -1.13
C VAL A 101 -16.70 -16.56 -0.28
N PRO A 102 -17.22 -17.81 -0.25
CA PRO A 102 -16.55 -18.91 0.43
C PRO A 102 -15.13 -19.16 -0.10
N SER A 103 -14.21 -19.59 0.77
CA SER A 103 -12.80 -19.85 0.39
C SER A 103 -12.63 -20.98 -0.64
N HIS A 104 -13.63 -21.83 -0.79
CA HIS A 104 -13.66 -22.95 -1.74
C HIS A 104 -14.42 -22.63 -3.05
N ALA A 105 -14.88 -21.40 -3.23
CA ALA A 105 -15.58 -20.99 -4.44
C ALA A 105 -14.73 -21.15 -5.70
N THR A 106 -15.36 -21.60 -6.76
CA THR A 106 -14.72 -21.67 -8.09
C THR A 106 -14.47 -20.28 -8.67
N ALA A 107 -13.57 -20.18 -9.62
CA ALA A 107 -13.30 -18.91 -10.32
C ALA A 107 -14.55 -18.32 -10.99
N SER A 108 -15.48 -19.16 -11.45
CA SER A 108 -16.74 -18.73 -12.05
C SER A 108 -17.69 -18.12 -11.03
N GLU A 109 -17.85 -18.77 -9.87
CA GLU A 109 -18.66 -18.26 -8.75
C GLU A 109 -18.10 -16.94 -8.23
N LEU A 110 -16.79 -16.88 -8.01
CA LEU A 110 -16.11 -15.66 -7.61
C LEU A 110 -16.35 -14.52 -8.61
N ALA A 111 -16.20 -14.80 -9.90
CA ALA A 111 -16.43 -13.80 -10.96
C ALA A 111 -17.89 -13.33 -11.01
N SER A 112 -18.87 -14.22 -10.73
CA SER A 112 -20.28 -13.86 -10.65
C SER A 112 -20.55 -12.97 -9.44
N CYS A 113 -20.05 -13.34 -8.26
CA CYS A 113 -20.17 -12.56 -7.05
C CYS A 113 -19.58 -11.14 -7.20
N ILE A 114 -18.40 -11.04 -7.83
CA ILE A 114 -17.77 -9.72 -8.10
C ILE A 114 -18.63 -8.90 -9.07
N ARG A 115 -19.19 -9.51 -10.13
CA ARG A 115 -20.06 -8.80 -11.07
C ARG A 115 -21.33 -8.28 -10.41
N GLU A 116 -21.97 -9.09 -9.60
CA GLU A 116 -23.15 -8.71 -8.83
C GLU A 116 -22.83 -7.59 -7.84
N GLY A 117 -21.79 -7.78 -7.02
CA GLY A 117 -21.37 -6.81 -6.01
C GLY A 117 -20.92 -5.46 -6.58
N LEU A 118 -20.36 -5.44 -7.78
CA LEU A 118 -20.01 -4.22 -8.49
C LEU A 118 -21.10 -3.73 -9.46
N SER A 119 -22.26 -4.37 -9.50
CA SER A 119 -23.37 -4.06 -10.43
C SER A 119 -22.87 -3.91 -11.88
N LEU A 120 -22.17 -4.94 -12.38
CA LEU A 120 -21.61 -4.96 -13.72
C LEU A 120 -22.56 -5.69 -14.69
N ASP A 121 -23.04 -4.99 -15.71
CA ASP A 121 -23.85 -5.57 -16.77
C ASP A 121 -23.06 -6.55 -17.63
N ALA A 122 -23.76 -7.52 -18.25
CA ALA A 122 -23.16 -8.41 -19.21
C ALA A 122 -22.58 -7.62 -20.38
N GLY A 123 -21.26 -7.78 -20.62
CA GLY A 123 -20.58 -7.05 -21.70
C GLY A 123 -20.18 -5.61 -21.39
N TRP A 124 -20.14 -5.22 -20.10
CA TRP A 124 -19.66 -3.89 -19.65
C TRP A 124 -18.35 -3.45 -20.26
N TYR A 125 -17.50 -4.41 -20.68
CA TYR A 125 -16.17 -4.19 -21.29
C TYR A 125 -16.21 -3.95 -22.79
N ARG A 126 -17.36 -4.20 -23.46
CA ARG A 126 -17.49 -4.07 -24.91
C ARG A 126 -17.40 -2.59 -25.30
N HIS A 127 -16.79 -2.35 -26.47
CA HIS A 127 -16.67 -1.02 -27.05
C HIS A 127 -15.92 0.03 -26.20
N LYS A 128 -15.14 -0.42 -25.20
CA LYS A 128 -14.31 0.45 -24.36
C LYS A 128 -12.83 0.17 -24.55
N SER A 129 -12.01 1.21 -24.58
CA SER A 129 -10.55 1.09 -24.48
C SER A 129 -10.14 0.55 -23.09
N ASN A 130 -8.90 0.07 -22.94
CA ASN A 130 -8.41 -0.40 -21.65
C ASN A 130 -8.47 0.67 -20.55
N ALA A 131 -8.13 1.92 -20.89
CA ALA A 131 -8.19 3.04 -19.96
C ALA A 131 -9.64 3.34 -19.50
N GLU A 132 -10.62 3.24 -20.41
CA GLU A 132 -12.03 3.43 -20.07
C GLU A 132 -12.57 2.28 -19.22
N ARG A 133 -12.16 1.02 -19.53
CA ARG A 133 -12.52 -0.15 -18.71
C ARG A 133 -11.98 0.00 -17.28
N PHE A 134 -10.72 0.40 -17.15
CA PHE A 134 -10.12 0.63 -15.85
C PHE A 134 -10.82 1.72 -15.05
N ARG A 135 -11.11 2.86 -15.70
CA ARG A 135 -11.83 3.98 -15.06
C ARG A 135 -13.23 3.55 -14.63
N PHE A 136 -13.94 2.81 -15.48
CA PHE A 136 -15.27 2.29 -15.19
C PHE A 136 -15.25 1.32 -14.00
N LEU A 137 -14.36 0.32 -14.00
CA LEU A 137 -14.22 -0.62 -12.89
C LEU A 137 -13.85 0.07 -11.58
N ARG A 138 -12.92 1.03 -11.65
CA ARG A 138 -12.55 1.83 -10.47
C ARG A 138 -13.74 2.59 -9.90
N GLY A 139 -14.56 3.20 -10.75
CA GLY A 139 -15.80 3.86 -10.33
C GLY A 139 -16.74 2.88 -9.64
N LYS A 140 -17.04 1.74 -10.27
CA LYS A 140 -17.89 0.70 -9.72
C LYS A 140 -17.39 0.14 -8.39
N ALA A 141 -16.07 -0.05 -8.25
CA ALA A 141 -15.47 -0.47 -7.00
C ALA A 141 -15.64 0.60 -5.90
N SER A 142 -15.44 1.87 -6.25
CA SER A 142 -15.68 2.99 -5.31
C SER A 142 -17.14 3.10 -4.91
N ASP A 143 -18.08 2.94 -5.83
CA ASP A 143 -19.54 2.93 -5.57
C ASP A 143 -19.92 1.78 -4.63
N ALA A 144 -19.20 0.66 -4.70
CA ALA A 144 -19.37 -0.51 -3.80
C ALA A 144 -18.59 -0.36 -2.47
N GLY A 145 -18.05 0.81 -2.16
CA GLY A 145 -17.35 1.10 -0.90
C GLY A 145 -15.92 0.56 -0.83
N LEU A 146 -15.31 0.19 -1.97
CA LEU A 146 -13.91 -0.21 -2.01
C LEU A 146 -13.02 1.01 -2.26
N MET A 147 -11.99 1.21 -1.45
CA MET A 147 -11.00 2.26 -1.67
C MET A 147 -10.03 1.82 -2.77
N VAL A 148 -10.04 2.47 -3.94
CA VAL A 148 -9.12 2.13 -5.03
C VAL A 148 -8.07 3.23 -5.20
N MET A 149 -6.85 2.94 -4.76
CA MET A 149 -5.69 3.82 -4.85
C MET A 149 -4.82 3.42 -6.03
N VAL A 150 -4.32 4.41 -6.78
CA VAL A 150 -3.49 4.19 -7.98
C VAL A 150 -2.33 5.16 -7.93
N ASP A 151 -1.13 4.65 -7.86
CA ASP A 151 0.10 5.47 -7.94
C ASP A 151 1.23 4.67 -8.60
N SER A 152 2.24 5.38 -9.08
CA SER A 152 3.48 4.84 -9.65
C SER A 152 4.69 5.09 -8.76
N ARG A 153 4.50 5.72 -7.60
CA ARG A 153 5.55 6.23 -6.71
C ARG A 153 5.43 5.66 -5.30
N ALA A 154 6.57 5.38 -4.69
CA ALA A 154 6.63 4.82 -3.35
C ALA A 154 6.46 5.90 -2.27
N GLY A 155 5.59 5.65 -1.31
CA GLY A 155 5.46 6.49 -0.11
C GLY A 155 5.20 7.97 -0.40
N MET A 156 4.54 8.31 -1.52
CA MET A 156 4.31 9.67 -2.01
C MET A 156 5.59 10.44 -2.44
N SER A 157 6.73 9.79 -2.54
CA SER A 157 7.98 10.42 -2.98
C SER A 157 8.04 10.51 -4.50
N SER A 158 8.22 11.73 -5.05
CA SER A 158 8.34 11.93 -6.50
C SER A 158 9.58 11.25 -7.13
N ALA A 159 10.61 10.96 -6.32
CA ALA A 159 11.87 10.39 -6.78
C ALA A 159 11.89 8.85 -6.79
N ARG A 160 10.95 8.19 -6.11
CA ARG A 160 10.99 6.74 -5.90
C ARG A 160 9.87 6.05 -6.68
N ARG A 161 10.23 5.39 -7.77
CA ARG A 161 9.26 4.64 -8.58
C ARG A 161 9.02 3.25 -8.00
N LEU A 162 7.78 2.78 -8.14
CA LEU A 162 7.39 1.40 -7.84
C LEU A 162 7.79 0.48 -8.99
N ASP A 163 8.29 -0.71 -8.67
CA ASP A 163 8.65 -1.72 -9.65
C ASP A 163 7.48 -2.70 -9.87
N VAL A 164 7.00 -2.79 -11.10
CA VAL A 164 5.93 -3.73 -11.50
C VAL A 164 6.35 -5.19 -11.44
N ARG A 165 7.66 -5.47 -11.50
CA ARG A 165 8.19 -6.84 -11.37
C ARG A 165 8.06 -7.32 -9.93
N GLU A 166 8.14 -6.40 -8.96
CA GLU A 166 7.93 -6.71 -7.56
C GLU A 166 6.45 -6.93 -7.25
N PHE A 167 5.59 -6.02 -7.68
CA PHE A 167 4.15 -6.15 -7.51
C PHE A 167 3.36 -5.29 -8.51
N ARG A 168 2.19 -5.79 -8.89
CA ARG A 168 1.23 -5.07 -9.73
C ARG A 168 0.13 -4.40 -8.92
N ALA A 169 -0.30 -5.07 -7.87
CA ALA A 169 -1.34 -4.61 -6.97
C ALA A 169 -1.21 -5.29 -5.61
N PHE A 170 -1.78 -4.68 -4.58
CA PHE A 170 -2.01 -5.33 -3.30
C PHE A 170 -3.37 -4.94 -2.71
N VAL A 171 -3.83 -5.73 -1.75
CA VAL A 171 -5.06 -5.50 -1.02
C VAL A 171 -4.76 -5.40 0.46
N LEU A 172 -5.32 -4.39 1.11
CA LEU A 172 -5.39 -4.30 2.56
C LEU A 172 -6.81 -4.66 2.98
N LEU A 173 -6.94 -5.78 3.68
CA LEU A 173 -8.24 -6.28 4.13
C LEU A 173 -8.69 -5.48 5.35
N ASP A 174 -9.93 -5.02 5.30
CA ASP A 174 -10.63 -4.37 6.41
C ASP A 174 -12.14 -4.54 6.19
N GLY A 175 -12.89 -4.75 7.26
CA GLY A 175 -14.34 -4.97 7.15
C GLY A 175 -15.11 -3.73 6.72
N VAL A 176 -14.64 -2.54 7.02
CA VAL A 176 -15.35 -1.27 6.76
C VAL A 176 -14.72 -0.52 5.59
N ALA A 177 -13.40 -0.42 5.55
CA ALA A 177 -12.64 0.35 4.57
C ALA A 177 -11.64 -0.52 3.78
N PRO A 178 -12.11 -1.54 3.04
CA PRO A 178 -11.23 -2.38 2.22
C PRO A 178 -10.52 -1.56 1.16
N LEU A 179 -9.19 -1.75 1.02
CA LEU A 179 -8.37 -0.95 0.12
C LEU A 179 -7.66 -1.83 -0.92
N ILE A 180 -7.76 -1.42 -2.18
CA ILE A 180 -7.03 -2.00 -3.31
C ILE A 180 -6.03 -0.93 -3.79
N PHE A 181 -4.74 -1.27 -3.81
CA PHE A 181 -3.71 -0.45 -4.43
C PHE A 181 -3.28 -1.04 -5.76
N VAL A 182 -3.21 -0.21 -6.79
CA VAL A 182 -2.75 -0.59 -8.14
C VAL A 182 -1.49 0.19 -8.48
N ASN A 183 -0.44 -0.51 -8.87
CA ASN A 183 0.79 0.08 -9.36
C ASN A 183 0.57 0.58 -10.79
N ARG A 184 0.54 1.90 -10.96
CA ARG A 184 0.26 2.52 -12.27
C ARG A 184 1.31 2.24 -13.34
N ASN A 185 2.51 1.81 -12.96
CA ASN A 185 3.55 1.45 -13.93
C ASN A 185 3.24 0.13 -14.68
N ASP A 186 2.17 -0.59 -14.31
CA ASP A 186 1.68 -1.81 -14.99
C ASP A 186 0.70 -1.51 -16.15
N SER A 187 0.44 -0.25 -16.46
CA SER A 187 -0.53 0.20 -17.48
C SER A 187 0.14 0.90 -18.65
#